data_2ca7f70443d3ee041919e3aa573ff49d
#
_entry.id   2ca7f70443d3ee041919e3aa573ff49d
#
_cell.length_a   1.000
_cell.length_b   1.000
_cell.length_c   1.000
_cell.angle_alpha   90.00
_cell.angle_beta   90.00
_cell.angle_gamma   90.00
#
_symmetry.space_group_name_H-M   'P 1'
#
loop_
_entity.id
_entity.type
_entity.pdbx_description
1 polymer ?
#
loop_
_entity_poly.entity_id
_entity_poly.type
_entity_poly.pdbx_seq_one_letter_code
_entity_poly.pdbx_strand_id
1 'polypeptide(L)'
;MRTIDGNGRSVIMRRHTFALEVRTGMTADFRRNLGSVWPELTEFLDEHRIKNFSIWNVESIVFGYYETDDGFEFSQSDREQVTEWEMRYGNSYTWISTPFEPMRLMYHDFGIVRESKELIRHRVFITKLVPGMEEEYKAHHDVLVEARGDKVTEGPDSNFSIWYAGGYIFGYNEIDTTMEHDMTEEERDSTIRWEKRMLEIMSWLTNDVDWITGECHASIQRLGWHN
;
A
#
# COMPACT_ATOMS: atom_id res chain seq x y z
N MET A 1 3.40 -13.94 -8.95
CA MET A 1 3.33 -15.07 -7.98
C MET A 1 1.95 -15.69 -8.11
N ARG A 2 1.83 -17.00 -8.07
CA ARG A 2 0.55 -17.70 -8.26
C ARG A 2 -0.16 -17.78 -6.92
N THR A 3 -1.34 -17.22 -6.82
CA THR A 3 -2.31 -17.51 -5.75
C THR A 3 -3.22 -18.64 -6.21
N ILE A 4 -3.68 -19.46 -5.31
CA ILE A 4 -4.66 -20.53 -5.62
C ILE A 4 -6.02 -19.97 -5.20
N ASP A 5 -6.98 -19.90 -6.14
CA ASP A 5 -8.38 -19.56 -5.81
C ASP A 5 -9.06 -20.68 -5.03
N GLY A 6 -10.22 -20.40 -4.45
CA GLY A 6 -11.02 -21.38 -3.70
C GLY A 6 -11.43 -22.64 -4.50
N ASN A 7 -11.17 -22.67 -5.80
CA ASN A 7 -11.40 -23.81 -6.72
C ASN A 7 -10.09 -24.51 -7.10
N GLY A 8 -8.95 -24.18 -6.48
CA GLY A 8 -7.65 -24.78 -6.74
C GLY A 8 -7.01 -24.34 -8.05
N ARG A 9 -7.48 -23.26 -8.70
CA ARG A 9 -6.89 -22.70 -9.89
C ARG A 9 -5.80 -21.70 -9.52
N SER A 10 -4.64 -21.80 -10.18
CA SER A 10 -3.59 -20.81 -10.04
C SER A 10 -4.01 -19.50 -10.73
N VAL A 11 -4.33 -18.49 -9.94
CA VAL A 11 -4.56 -17.12 -10.42
C VAL A 11 -3.32 -16.30 -10.17
N ILE A 12 -2.85 -15.58 -11.19
CA ILE A 12 -1.80 -14.59 -11.01
C ILE A 12 -2.51 -13.27 -10.72
N MET A 13 -2.41 -12.83 -9.49
CA MET A 13 -2.94 -11.54 -9.05
C MET A 13 -1.86 -10.48 -9.23
N ARG A 14 -2.21 -9.37 -9.86
CA ARG A 14 -1.38 -8.17 -9.95
C ARG A 14 -1.78 -7.16 -8.90
N ARG A 15 -0.81 -6.50 -8.34
CA ARG A 15 -0.97 -5.45 -7.35
C ARG A 15 -0.62 -4.11 -7.96
N HIS A 16 -1.48 -3.15 -7.73
CA HIS A 16 -1.35 -1.81 -8.26
C HIS A 16 -1.39 -0.80 -7.12
N THR A 17 -0.63 0.25 -7.27
CA THR A 17 -0.55 1.33 -6.30
C THR A 17 -0.45 2.67 -7.00
N PHE A 18 -0.93 3.70 -6.33
CA PHE A 18 -0.76 5.08 -6.75
C PHE A 18 -0.57 5.99 -5.54
N ALA A 19 0.02 7.15 -5.78
CA ALA A 19 0.23 8.13 -4.73
C ALA A 19 -0.02 9.54 -5.23
N LEU A 20 -0.67 10.35 -4.38
CA LEU A 20 -1.05 11.73 -4.64
C LEU A 20 -0.59 12.61 -3.48
N GLU A 21 -0.36 13.90 -3.77
CA GLU A 21 -0.18 14.94 -2.74
C GLU A 21 -1.33 15.95 -2.83
N VAL A 22 -2.14 16.02 -1.78
CA VAL A 22 -3.21 17.01 -1.63
C VAL A 22 -2.59 18.37 -1.37
N ARG A 23 -3.01 19.37 -2.14
CA ARG A 23 -2.52 20.74 -1.99
C ARG A 23 -2.91 21.34 -0.66
N THR A 24 -2.04 22.17 -0.10
CA THR A 24 -2.27 22.87 1.17
C THR A 24 -3.63 23.56 1.20
N GLY A 25 -4.42 23.28 2.23
CA GLY A 25 -5.77 23.83 2.43
C GLY A 25 -6.88 23.13 1.64
N MET A 26 -6.57 22.14 0.78
CA MET A 26 -7.54 21.48 -0.10
C MET A 26 -8.03 20.11 0.42
N THR A 27 -7.64 19.71 1.63
CA THR A 27 -7.99 18.37 2.17
C THR A 27 -9.51 18.15 2.27
N ALA A 28 -10.26 19.17 2.69
CA ALA A 28 -11.72 19.07 2.76
C ALA A 28 -12.37 18.94 1.38
N ASP A 29 -11.85 19.67 0.38
CA ASP A 29 -12.32 19.61 -0.99
C ASP A 29 -11.99 18.25 -1.62
N PHE A 30 -10.77 17.76 -1.43
CA PHE A 30 -10.36 16.43 -1.88
C PHE A 30 -11.28 15.34 -1.32
N ARG A 31 -11.54 15.32 -0.01
CA ARG A 31 -12.43 14.33 0.62
C ARG A 31 -13.87 14.42 0.13
N ARG A 32 -14.40 15.63 -0.05
CA ARG A 32 -15.74 15.84 -0.58
C ARG A 32 -15.85 15.31 -2.03
N ASN A 33 -14.86 15.61 -2.85
CA ASN A 33 -14.83 15.17 -4.25
C ASN A 33 -14.67 13.65 -4.34
N LEU A 34 -13.82 13.02 -3.50
CA LEU A 34 -13.74 11.57 -3.38
C LEU A 34 -15.12 10.97 -3.06
N GLY A 35 -15.82 11.51 -2.06
CA GLY A 35 -17.17 11.05 -1.72
C GLY A 35 -18.17 11.19 -2.86
N SER A 36 -18.06 12.23 -3.69
CA SER A 36 -18.95 12.45 -4.84
C SER A 36 -18.68 11.49 -6.01
N VAL A 37 -17.44 11.04 -6.18
CA VAL A 37 -17.03 10.09 -7.23
C VAL A 37 -17.18 8.64 -6.76
N TRP A 38 -17.23 8.40 -5.45
CA TRP A 38 -17.19 7.07 -4.87
C TRP A 38 -18.22 6.07 -5.42
N PRO A 39 -19.50 6.42 -5.64
CA PRO A 39 -20.46 5.47 -6.21
C PRO A 39 -20.09 5.03 -7.64
N GLU A 40 -19.68 5.95 -8.48
CA GLU A 40 -19.26 5.66 -9.87
C GLU A 40 -17.94 4.85 -9.86
N LEU A 41 -17.03 5.18 -8.95
CA LEU A 41 -15.78 4.47 -8.79
C LEU A 41 -16.03 3.00 -8.38
N THR A 42 -16.91 2.75 -7.41
CA THR A 42 -17.19 1.37 -6.97
C THR A 42 -17.88 0.54 -8.05
N GLU A 43 -18.78 1.14 -8.84
CA GLU A 43 -19.38 0.49 -10.02
C GLU A 43 -18.30 0.11 -11.07
N PHE A 44 -17.39 1.02 -11.35
CA PHE A 44 -16.26 0.77 -12.24
C PHE A 44 -15.36 -0.36 -11.72
N LEU A 45 -15.06 -0.39 -10.41
CA LEU A 45 -14.25 -1.44 -9.80
C LEU A 45 -14.90 -2.82 -9.97
N ASP A 46 -16.22 -2.91 -9.77
CA ASP A 46 -17.00 -4.13 -9.94
C ASP A 46 -17.02 -4.61 -11.40
N GLU A 47 -17.27 -3.69 -12.34
CA GLU A 47 -17.27 -3.98 -13.79
C GLU A 47 -15.94 -4.56 -14.28
N HIS A 48 -14.82 -4.05 -13.74
CA HIS A 48 -13.47 -4.45 -14.12
C HIS A 48 -12.90 -5.56 -13.22
N ARG A 49 -13.68 -6.06 -12.24
CA ARG A 49 -13.25 -7.05 -11.25
C ARG A 49 -11.99 -6.65 -10.50
N ILE A 50 -11.86 -5.35 -10.26
CA ILE A 50 -10.81 -4.80 -9.42
C ILE A 50 -11.19 -5.03 -7.97
N LYS A 51 -10.30 -5.68 -7.22
CA LYS A 51 -10.54 -6.11 -5.85
C LYS A 51 -9.66 -5.37 -4.86
N ASN A 52 -10.05 -5.44 -3.60
CA ASN A 52 -9.26 -4.95 -2.48
C ASN A 52 -8.78 -3.50 -2.69
N PHE A 53 -9.64 -2.68 -3.30
CA PHE A 53 -9.34 -1.27 -3.54
C PHE A 53 -9.41 -0.50 -2.22
N SER A 54 -8.36 0.23 -1.91
CA SER A 54 -8.32 1.05 -0.70
C SER A 54 -7.55 2.36 -0.92
N ILE A 55 -8.03 3.42 -0.29
CA ILE A 55 -7.39 4.74 -0.30
C ILE A 55 -7.11 5.16 1.14
N TRP A 56 -5.90 5.64 1.36
CA TRP A 56 -5.36 6.01 2.66
C TRP A 56 -4.78 7.41 2.62
N ASN A 57 -4.89 8.15 3.72
CA ASN A 57 -4.38 9.52 3.83
C ASN A 57 -3.67 9.73 5.16
N VAL A 58 -2.52 10.38 5.09
CA VAL A 58 -1.83 11.00 6.22
C VAL A 58 -1.34 12.37 5.79
N GLU A 59 -1.61 13.39 6.60
CA GLU A 59 -1.26 14.77 6.24
C GLU A 59 -1.73 15.15 4.83
N SER A 60 -0.82 15.55 3.94
CA SER A 60 -1.10 15.82 2.53
C SER A 60 -0.95 14.62 1.61
N ILE A 61 -0.43 13.48 2.10
CA ILE A 61 -0.14 12.32 1.25
C ILE A 61 -1.33 11.37 1.21
N VAL A 62 -1.67 10.93 0.00
CA VAL A 62 -2.68 9.91 -0.27
C VAL A 62 -2.02 8.73 -0.96
N PHE A 63 -2.31 7.55 -0.47
CA PHE A 63 -1.86 6.29 -1.05
C PHE A 63 -3.05 5.42 -1.42
N GLY A 64 -3.05 4.85 -2.62
CA GLY A 64 -4.05 3.90 -3.08
C GLY A 64 -3.42 2.55 -3.43
N TYR A 65 -4.18 1.49 -3.14
CA TYR A 65 -3.84 0.10 -3.43
C TYR A 65 -5.04 -0.62 -4.01
N TYR A 66 -4.82 -1.50 -4.99
CA TYR A 66 -5.84 -2.39 -5.54
C TYR A 66 -5.23 -3.62 -6.22
N GLU A 67 -6.06 -4.61 -6.48
CA GLU A 67 -5.69 -5.90 -7.07
C GLU A 67 -6.50 -6.18 -8.33
N THR A 68 -5.84 -6.80 -9.32
CA THR A 68 -6.49 -7.23 -10.57
C THR A 68 -6.05 -8.64 -10.96
N ASP A 69 -6.82 -9.28 -11.81
CA ASP A 69 -6.39 -10.49 -12.49
C ASP A 69 -5.20 -10.20 -13.43
N ASP A 70 -4.41 -11.22 -13.75
CA ASP A 70 -3.31 -11.10 -14.71
C ASP A 70 -3.85 -10.74 -16.10
N GLY A 71 -3.20 -9.79 -16.74
CA GLY A 71 -3.60 -9.31 -18.05
C GLY A 71 -4.59 -8.15 -18.05
N PHE A 72 -5.01 -7.66 -16.86
CA PHE A 72 -5.80 -6.43 -16.80
C PHE A 72 -4.97 -5.23 -17.28
N GLU A 73 -5.56 -4.43 -18.17
CA GLU A 73 -5.02 -3.16 -18.64
C GLU A 73 -6.17 -2.16 -18.79
N PHE A 74 -5.96 -0.92 -18.37
CA PHE A 74 -6.91 0.16 -18.62
C PHE A 74 -7.05 0.41 -20.12
N SER A 75 -8.26 0.27 -20.64
CA SER A 75 -8.60 0.69 -21.99
C SER A 75 -8.51 2.22 -22.15
N GLN A 76 -8.63 2.71 -23.37
CA GLN A 76 -8.67 4.14 -23.61
C GLN A 76 -9.90 4.78 -22.93
N SER A 77 -11.07 4.14 -22.99
CA SER A 77 -12.30 4.61 -22.33
C SER A 77 -12.16 4.67 -20.81
N ASP A 78 -11.48 3.72 -20.20
CA ASP A 78 -11.25 3.72 -18.76
C ASP A 78 -10.36 4.90 -18.34
N ARG A 79 -9.33 5.17 -19.12
CA ARG A 79 -8.45 6.34 -18.89
C ARG A 79 -9.19 7.66 -19.04
N GLU A 80 -10.08 7.77 -20.01
CA GLU A 80 -10.95 8.93 -20.22
C GLU A 80 -11.89 9.12 -19.02
N GLN A 81 -12.51 8.04 -18.53
CA GLN A 81 -13.38 8.09 -17.36
C GLN A 81 -12.63 8.52 -16.09
N VAL A 82 -11.44 7.96 -15.84
CA VAL A 82 -10.60 8.40 -14.73
C VAL A 82 -10.22 9.88 -14.87
N THR A 83 -9.90 10.34 -16.07
CA THR A 83 -9.61 11.75 -16.33
C THR A 83 -10.82 12.66 -16.06
N GLU A 84 -12.04 12.22 -16.39
CA GLU A 84 -13.26 12.96 -16.03
C GLU A 84 -13.45 13.08 -14.52
N TRP A 85 -13.16 12.01 -13.77
CA TRP A 85 -13.17 12.07 -12.30
C TRP A 85 -12.10 13.03 -11.80
N GLU A 86 -10.88 12.99 -12.35
CA GLU A 86 -9.81 13.91 -11.99
C GLU A 86 -10.21 15.38 -12.18
N MET A 87 -10.94 15.69 -13.24
CA MET A 87 -11.48 17.05 -13.47
C MET A 87 -12.42 17.51 -12.34
N ARG A 88 -13.18 16.59 -11.73
CA ARG A 88 -14.05 16.91 -10.59
C ARG A 88 -13.26 17.26 -9.33
N TYR A 89 -12.05 16.71 -9.18
CA TYR A 89 -11.14 17.08 -8.08
C TYR A 89 -10.53 18.46 -8.28
N GLY A 90 -10.58 18.99 -9.50
CA GLY A 90 -9.95 20.26 -9.85
C GLY A 90 -8.47 20.25 -9.53
N ASN A 91 -7.97 21.36 -9.00
CA ASN A 91 -6.57 21.46 -8.59
C ASN A 91 -6.31 21.03 -7.13
N SER A 92 -7.12 20.11 -6.57
CA SER A 92 -6.99 19.76 -5.14
C SER A 92 -5.76 18.89 -4.83
N TYR A 93 -5.16 18.22 -5.82
CA TYR A 93 -3.98 17.40 -5.64
C TYR A 93 -3.01 17.46 -6.83
N THR A 94 -1.84 16.85 -6.65
CA THR A 94 -0.87 16.52 -7.70
C THR A 94 -0.48 15.06 -7.58
N TRP A 95 -0.11 14.43 -8.70
CA TRP A 95 0.42 13.08 -8.68
C TRP A 95 1.84 13.04 -8.11
N ILE A 96 2.11 12.10 -7.19
CA ILE A 96 3.45 11.69 -6.74
C ILE A 96 3.96 10.56 -7.64
N SER A 97 3.09 9.56 -7.90
CA SER A 97 3.36 8.50 -8.88
C SER A 97 2.98 8.94 -10.29
N THR A 98 3.45 8.23 -11.32
CA THR A 98 2.98 8.43 -12.69
C THR A 98 1.59 7.81 -12.85
N PRO A 99 0.58 8.54 -13.36
CA PRO A 99 -0.74 7.97 -13.62
C PRO A 99 -0.69 6.74 -14.53
N PHE A 100 -1.43 5.69 -14.17
CA PHE A 100 -1.55 4.42 -14.90
C PHE A 100 -0.25 3.60 -15.05
N GLU A 101 0.83 4.03 -14.44
CA GLU A 101 2.08 3.28 -14.41
C GLU A 101 2.28 2.62 -13.03
N PRO A 102 2.85 1.41 -12.99
CA PRO A 102 3.15 0.77 -11.72
C PRO A 102 4.22 1.56 -10.96
N MET A 103 4.01 1.79 -9.67
CA MET A 103 5.07 2.28 -8.80
C MET A 103 6.21 1.24 -8.71
N ARG A 104 7.40 1.68 -8.37
CA ARG A 104 8.55 0.80 -8.21
C ARG A 104 8.37 -0.09 -6.97
N LEU A 105 8.34 -1.41 -7.17
CA LEU A 105 8.31 -2.38 -6.08
C LEU A 105 9.68 -2.45 -5.41
N MET A 106 9.74 -2.19 -4.12
CA MET A 106 10.96 -2.22 -3.30
C MET A 106 11.11 -3.53 -2.53
N TYR A 107 10.00 -4.08 -2.06
CA TYR A 107 9.96 -5.33 -1.29
C TYR A 107 8.61 -6.03 -1.45
N HIS A 108 8.61 -7.34 -1.32
CA HIS A 108 7.39 -8.12 -1.16
C HIS A 108 7.61 -9.37 -0.30
N ASP A 109 6.62 -9.69 0.49
CA ASP A 109 6.37 -10.99 1.09
C ASP A 109 4.86 -11.25 1.06
N PHE A 110 4.42 -11.97 0.04
CA PHE A 110 2.98 -12.13 -0.16
C PHE A 110 2.35 -13.17 0.77
N GLY A 111 3.16 -14.08 1.33
CA GLY A 111 2.65 -15.09 2.26
C GLY A 111 1.48 -15.88 1.69
N ILE A 112 0.56 -16.27 2.56
CA ILE A 112 -0.71 -16.91 2.21
C ILE A 112 -1.79 -15.84 2.18
N VAL A 113 -2.15 -15.36 0.98
CA VAL A 113 -3.20 -14.34 0.83
C VAL A 113 -4.58 -14.96 1.09
N ARG A 114 -5.37 -14.30 1.98
CA ARG A 114 -6.73 -14.74 2.34
C ARG A 114 -7.74 -14.08 1.41
N GLU A 115 -8.67 -14.86 0.89
CA GLU A 115 -9.76 -14.36 0.03
C GLU A 115 -10.78 -13.55 0.85
N SER A 116 -11.18 -14.06 2.01
CA SER A 116 -12.06 -13.32 2.94
C SER A 116 -11.26 -12.27 3.69
N LYS A 117 -11.69 -11.02 3.61
CA LYS A 117 -11.06 -9.88 4.29
C LYS A 117 -11.73 -9.49 5.62
N GLU A 118 -12.73 -10.25 6.09
CA GLU A 118 -13.49 -9.92 7.30
C GLU A 118 -12.64 -9.89 8.58
N LEU A 119 -11.64 -10.78 8.66
CA LEU A 119 -10.74 -10.90 9.81
C LEU A 119 -9.35 -10.32 9.51
N ILE A 120 -9.24 -9.56 8.42
CA ILE A 120 -7.99 -8.93 8.00
C ILE A 120 -7.94 -7.49 8.52
N ARG A 121 -6.89 -7.19 9.26
CA ARG A 121 -6.50 -5.83 9.58
C ARG A 121 -5.47 -5.34 8.56
N HIS A 122 -5.77 -4.25 7.88
CA HIS A 122 -4.82 -3.62 6.97
C HIS A 122 -3.84 -2.77 7.76
N ARG A 123 -2.55 -2.99 7.54
CA ARG A 123 -1.47 -2.12 8.00
C ARG A 123 -0.89 -1.39 6.81
N VAL A 124 -1.00 -0.08 6.83
CA VAL A 124 -0.42 0.80 5.82
C VAL A 124 0.51 1.79 6.51
N PHE A 125 1.67 2.03 5.91
CA PHE A 125 2.60 3.02 6.43
C PHE A 125 3.23 3.83 5.30
N ILE A 126 3.68 5.03 5.64
CA ILE A 126 4.40 5.91 4.73
C ILE A 126 5.65 6.41 5.43
N THR A 127 6.78 6.33 4.74
CA THR A 127 8.05 6.92 5.17
C THR A 127 8.61 7.82 4.07
N LYS A 128 9.46 8.74 4.44
CA LYS A 128 10.18 9.61 3.51
C LYS A 128 11.64 9.20 3.47
N LEU A 129 12.17 8.95 2.29
CA LEU A 129 13.59 8.65 2.10
C LEU A 129 14.46 9.91 2.17
N VAL A 130 15.66 9.75 2.65
CA VAL A 130 16.74 10.69 2.40
C VAL A 130 17.01 10.71 0.90
N PRO A 131 17.12 11.88 0.24
CA PRO A 131 17.33 11.95 -1.20
C PRO A 131 18.51 11.10 -1.68
N GLY A 132 18.27 10.26 -2.70
CA GLY A 132 19.27 9.37 -3.29
C GLY A 132 19.48 8.04 -2.58
N MET A 133 18.69 7.73 -1.54
CA MET A 133 18.82 6.47 -0.77
C MET A 133 17.88 5.36 -1.24
N GLU A 134 17.19 5.52 -2.36
CA GLU A 134 16.24 4.54 -2.88
C GLU A 134 16.90 3.19 -3.23
N GLU A 135 18.12 3.21 -3.76
CA GLU A 135 18.83 1.98 -4.10
C GLU A 135 19.35 1.27 -2.83
N GLU A 136 19.82 2.03 -1.84
CA GLU A 136 20.25 1.46 -0.56
C GLU A 136 19.07 0.87 0.22
N TYR A 137 17.93 1.58 0.23
CA TYR A 137 16.68 1.04 0.79
C TYR A 137 16.30 -0.30 0.16
N LYS A 138 16.34 -0.35 -1.16
CA LYS A 138 16.05 -1.59 -1.89
C LYS A 138 17.05 -2.69 -1.56
N ALA A 139 18.35 -2.39 -1.56
CA ALA A 139 19.40 -3.37 -1.27
C ALA A 139 19.23 -4.00 0.13
N HIS A 140 18.84 -3.22 1.15
CA HIS A 140 18.54 -3.75 2.49
C HIS A 140 17.39 -4.77 2.44
N HIS A 141 16.35 -4.51 1.65
CA HIS A 141 15.20 -5.41 1.52
C HIS A 141 15.50 -6.63 0.62
N ASP A 142 16.36 -6.49 -0.39
CA ASP A 142 16.75 -7.61 -1.25
C ASP A 142 17.45 -8.72 -0.46
N VAL A 143 18.23 -8.38 0.55
CA VAL A 143 18.83 -9.36 1.47
C VAL A 143 17.77 -10.20 2.18
N LEU A 144 16.63 -9.60 2.55
CA LEU A 144 15.53 -10.35 3.18
C LEU A 144 14.84 -11.28 2.18
N VAL A 145 14.66 -10.83 0.94
CA VAL A 145 14.09 -11.66 -0.14
C VAL A 145 15.00 -12.84 -0.44
N GLU A 146 16.31 -12.61 -0.56
CA GLU A 146 17.30 -13.66 -0.77
C GLU A 146 17.34 -14.67 0.37
N ALA A 147 17.32 -14.20 1.62
CA ALA A 147 17.32 -15.06 2.81
C ALA A 147 16.06 -15.92 2.92
N ARG A 148 14.90 -15.39 2.51
CA ARG A 148 13.64 -16.14 2.46
C ARG A 148 13.66 -17.19 1.34
N GLY A 149 14.22 -16.85 0.18
CA GLY A 149 14.20 -17.71 -1.03
C GLY A 149 12.77 -18.02 -1.46
N ASP A 150 12.50 -19.29 -1.74
CA ASP A 150 11.18 -19.78 -2.18
C ASP A 150 10.22 -20.14 -1.02
N LYS A 151 10.61 -19.89 0.22
CA LYS A 151 9.74 -20.17 1.36
C LYS A 151 8.55 -19.24 1.37
N VAL A 152 7.37 -19.80 1.62
CA VAL A 152 6.14 -19.04 1.84
C VAL A 152 5.99 -18.77 3.33
N THR A 153 5.80 -17.52 3.70
CA THR A 153 5.53 -17.13 5.08
C THR A 153 4.13 -17.58 5.49
N GLU A 154 4.01 -18.39 6.54
CA GLU A 154 2.75 -18.96 7.04
C GLU A 154 2.22 -18.21 8.27
N GLY A 155 2.74 -17.04 8.57
CA GLY A 155 2.33 -16.23 9.72
C GLY A 155 1.03 -15.44 9.51
N PRO A 156 0.71 -14.54 10.45
CA PRO A 156 -0.44 -13.64 10.35
C PRO A 156 -0.33 -12.69 9.16
N ASP A 157 0.88 -12.31 8.78
CA ASP A 157 1.18 -11.36 7.73
C ASP A 157 1.02 -11.98 6.35
N SER A 158 0.36 -11.25 5.47
CA SER A 158 0.21 -11.64 4.07
C SER A 158 0.10 -10.40 3.18
N ASN A 159 0.24 -10.61 1.87
CA ASN A 159 0.11 -9.55 0.88
C ASN A 159 1.00 -8.34 1.15
N PHE A 160 2.11 -8.56 1.88
CA PHE A 160 3.02 -7.47 2.25
C PHE A 160 3.83 -7.01 1.03
N SER A 161 3.74 -5.74 0.75
CA SER A 161 4.43 -5.09 -0.36
C SER A 161 4.83 -3.66 -0.01
N ILE A 162 5.99 -3.25 -0.49
CA ILE A 162 6.55 -1.91 -0.28
C ILE A 162 6.86 -1.29 -1.64
N TRP A 163 6.43 -0.06 -1.84
CA TRP A 163 6.51 0.66 -3.09
C TRP A 163 7.20 2.01 -2.91
N TYR A 164 7.78 2.52 -3.99
CA TYR A 164 8.48 3.81 -4.02
C TYR A 164 7.91 4.73 -5.09
N ALA A 165 7.68 5.98 -4.75
CA ALA A 165 7.44 7.07 -5.69
C ALA A 165 7.79 8.42 -5.04
N GLY A 166 8.39 9.33 -5.80
CA GLY A 166 8.58 10.73 -5.42
C GLY A 166 9.34 10.99 -4.11
N GLY A 167 10.25 10.09 -3.72
CA GLY A 167 10.98 10.18 -2.46
C GLY A 167 10.26 9.58 -1.25
N TYR A 168 9.09 8.97 -1.46
CA TYR A 168 8.32 8.30 -0.42
C TYR A 168 8.32 6.79 -0.58
N ILE A 169 8.23 6.11 0.54
CA ILE A 169 7.99 4.67 0.63
C ILE A 169 6.57 4.46 1.13
N PHE A 170 5.87 3.55 0.49
CA PHE A 170 4.49 3.17 0.80
C PHE A 170 4.44 1.68 1.07
N GLY A 171 4.08 1.28 2.28
CA GLY A 171 3.90 -0.10 2.67
C GLY A 171 2.43 -0.47 2.78
N TYR A 172 2.08 -1.65 2.28
CA TYR A 172 0.76 -2.27 2.42
C TYR A 172 0.93 -3.69 2.94
N ASN A 173 0.19 -4.05 3.97
CA ASN A 173 0.22 -5.38 4.57
C ASN A 173 -1.17 -5.78 5.08
N GLU A 174 -1.49 -7.06 4.96
CA GLU A 174 -2.69 -7.69 5.50
C GLU A 174 -2.32 -8.59 6.66
N ILE A 175 -2.98 -8.40 7.79
CA ILE A 175 -2.72 -9.14 9.02
C ILE A 175 -3.98 -9.89 9.42
N ASP A 176 -3.90 -11.21 9.48
CA ASP A 176 -4.96 -12.06 10.00
C ASP A 176 -5.04 -11.92 11.51
N THR A 177 -6.10 -11.28 11.99
CA THR A 177 -6.28 -10.97 13.42
C THR A 177 -6.45 -12.22 14.29
N THR A 178 -6.81 -13.35 13.70
CA THR A 178 -6.95 -14.63 14.43
C THR A 178 -5.61 -15.29 14.73
N MET A 179 -4.55 -14.86 14.03
CA MET A 179 -3.19 -15.39 14.16
C MET A 179 -2.24 -14.39 14.83
N GLU A 180 -2.71 -13.17 15.12
CA GLU A 180 -1.88 -12.17 15.81
C GLU A 180 -1.51 -12.67 17.22
N HIS A 181 -0.28 -12.45 17.61
CA HIS A 181 0.23 -12.72 18.94
C HIS A 181 1.11 -11.57 19.42
N ASP A 182 1.32 -11.51 20.72
CA ASP A 182 2.28 -10.56 21.28
C ASP A 182 3.69 -10.90 20.81
N MET A 183 4.45 -9.87 20.43
CA MET A 183 5.84 -10.04 20.03
C MET A 183 6.66 -10.67 21.14
N THR A 184 7.46 -11.66 20.80
CA THR A 184 8.51 -12.17 21.65
C THR A 184 9.61 -11.12 21.83
N GLU A 185 10.44 -11.26 22.85
CA GLU A 185 11.59 -10.38 23.08
C GLU A 185 12.60 -10.42 21.91
N GLU A 186 12.81 -11.60 21.31
CA GLU A 186 13.70 -11.78 20.17
C GLU A 186 13.17 -11.06 18.90
N GLU A 187 11.87 -11.17 18.61
CA GLU A 187 11.21 -10.45 17.50
C GLU A 187 11.30 -8.95 17.69
N ARG A 188 11.02 -8.47 18.91
CA ARG A 188 11.13 -7.05 19.24
C ARG A 188 12.55 -6.53 19.05
N ASP A 189 13.56 -7.23 19.55
CA ASP A 189 14.96 -6.86 19.39
C ASP A 189 15.39 -6.85 17.92
N SER A 190 14.89 -7.80 17.15
CA SER A 190 15.13 -7.86 15.71
C SER A 190 14.53 -6.66 14.98
N THR A 191 13.28 -6.32 15.31
CA THR A 191 12.57 -5.15 14.75
C THR A 191 13.30 -3.85 15.09
N ILE A 192 13.72 -3.67 16.35
CA ILE A 192 14.48 -2.48 16.76
C ILE A 192 15.82 -2.37 16.03
N ARG A 193 16.55 -3.49 15.85
CA ARG A 193 17.81 -3.46 15.08
C ARG A 193 17.59 -3.08 13.63
N TRP A 194 16.52 -3.60 13.02
CA TRP A 194 16.11 -3.25 11.65
C TRP A 194 15.76 -1.78 11.54
N GLU A 195 14.90 -1.28 12.40
CA GLU A 195 14.43 0.10 12.38
C GLU A 195 15.58 1.10 12.57
N LYS A 196 16.50 0.84 13.52
CA LYS A 196 17.70 1.67 13.70
C LYS A 196 18.52 1.82 12.43
N ARG A 197 18.66 0.74 11.65
CA ARG A 197 19.34 0.78 10.35
C ARG A 197 18.57 1.60 9.33
N MET A 198 17.26 1.40 9.27
CA MET A 198 16.42 2.08 8.30
C MET A 198 16.31 3.58 8.57
N LEU A 199 16.28 4.00 9.83
CA LEU A 199 16.24 5.41 10.21
C LEU A 199 17.51 6.23 9.84
N GLU A 200 18.59 5.58 9.41
CA GLU A 200 19.74 6.25 8.82
C GLU A 200 19.43 6.82 7.42
N ILE A 201 18.47 6.20 6.72
CA ILE A 201 18.13 6.52 5.31
C ILE A 201 16.69 6.95 5.11
N MET A 202 15.85 6.91 6.14
CA MET A 202 14.44 7.31 6.07
C MET A 202 13.95 7.96 7.36
N SER A 203 12.78 8.59 7.28
CA SER A 203 12.02 9.04 8.44
C SER A 203 10.56 8.59 8.33
N TRP A 204 9.93 8.28 9.47
CA TRP A 204 8.52 7.95 9.51
C TRP A 204 7.65 9.19 9.24
N LEU A 205 6.62 9.04 8.39
CA LEU A 205 5.45 9.92 8.33
C LEU A 205 4.29 9.30 9.11
N THR A 206 4.18 7.98 9.03
CA THR A 206 3.17 7.23 9.78
C THR A 206 3.84 6.10 10.50
N ASN A 207 3.47 5.93 11.74
CA ASN A 207 3.64 4.70 12.50
C ASN A 207 2.63 4.74 13.63
N ASP A 208 2.14 3.60 14.07
CA ASP A 208 1.31 3.54 15.27
C ASP A 208 2.17 3.86 16.50
N VAL A 209 3.38 3.32 16.55
CA VAL A 209 4.37 3.56 17.61
C VAL A 209 5.78 3.46 17.03
N ASP A 210 6.63 4.42 17.34
CA ASP A 210 8.07 4.30 17.11
C ASP A 210 8.66 3.29 18.11
N TRP A 211 9.17 2.19 17.58
CA TRP A 211 9.72 1.09 18.42
C TRP A 211 10.96 1.47 19.20
N ILE A 212 11.67 2.53 18.81
CA ILE A 212 12.88 3.00 19.48
C ILE A 212 12.55 3.99 20.58
N THR A 213 11.72 5.00 20.27
CA THR A 213 11.40 6.09 21.18
C THR A 213 10.11 5.87 21.95
N GLY A 214 9.21 5.03 21.45
CA GLY A 214 7.85 4.89 21.96
C GLY A 214 6.92 6.05 21.61
N GLU A 215 7.37 6.97 20.73
CA GLU A 215 6.57 8.10 20.28
C GLU A 215 5.49 7.64 19.29
N CYS A 216 4.27 8.18 19.45
CA CYS A 216 3.20 7.96 18.49
C CYS A 216 3.28 8.99 17.37
N HIS A 217 3.36 8.51 16.13
CA HIS A 217 3.29 9.34 14.94
C HIS A 217 1.84 9.52 14.45
N ALA A 218 1.66 10.37 13.43
CA ALA A 218 0.34 10.61 12.85
C ALA A 218 -0.28 9.32 12.32
N SER A 219 -1.51 9.02 12.73
CA SER A 219 -2.26 7.87 12.26
C SER A 219 -2.66 8.04 10.80
N ILE A 220 -2.44 7.03 9.99
CA ILE A 220 -2.99 6.97 8.65
C ILE A 220 -4.49 6.67 8.71
N GLN A 221 -5.27 7.39 7.92
CA GLN A 221 -6.73 7.24 7.85
C GLN A 221 -7.13 6.56 6.55
N ARG A 222 -7.94 5.51 6.64
CA ARG A 222 -8.57 4.92 5.46
C ARG A 222 -9.74 5.81 5.02
N LEU A 223 -9.66 6.34 3.81
CA LEU A 223 -10.71 7.20 3.21
C LEU A 223 -11.80 6.39 2.51
N GLY A 224 -11.46 5.21 2.00
CA GLY A 224 -12.39 4.32 1.33
C GLY A 224 -11.81 2.91 1.17
N TRP A 225 -12.70 1.93 1.04
CA TRP A 225 -12.38 0.54 0.75
C TRP A 225 -13.54 -0.11 0.00
N HIS A 226 -13.20 -0.95 -0.98
CA HIS A 226 -14.14 -1.75 -1.77
C HIS A 226 -13.48 -3.08 -2.14
N ASN A 227 -14.26 -4.19 -2.07
CA ASN A 227 -13.77 -5.54 -2.38
C ASN A 227 -14.75 -6.29 -3.30
#